data_7c5e13298bc918ec6570ff1d78299606
#
_entry.id   7c5e13298bc918ec6570ff1d78299606
#
_cell.length_a   1.000
_cell.length_b   1.000
_cell.length_c   1.000
_cell.angle_alpha   90.00
_cell.angle_beta   90.00
_cell.angle_gamma   90.00
#
_symmetry.space_group_name_H-M   'P 1'
#
loop_
_entity.id
_entity.type
_entity.pdbx_description
1 polymer ?
#
loop_
_entity_poly.entity_id
_entity_poly.type
_entity_poly.pdbx_seq_one_letter_code
_entity_poly.pdbx_strand_id
1 'polypeptide(L)'
;MIKIEKPGTGDETRAWGPPFVNGISYYFLSLNRGKKSVVLDLKTREGQGIVRKLVVDADIFVESSRPGQMAGFNLDYPKLRKINKALVYASISGFGQTGPYRDRLGYDLIAFAMSGIMATTGEAGRPPIRISVPVADIAAGHYASTAILAALSRRLVTGRGDYIDLSLHDSIVSWLTYLASYYFATGKEPQRLGSAHPSIVPYQAFGCKDKDLVDAIGNDNQWTNFCRATGQERLLSDNRFSTNPSRVRNRRFLIPVLERMFRWRKAKEWHRILVQAKVPAAPVFSIRDVARDPQVRNRRMIVRSKEDPPSLGSPMRFHKTKPKKTIPAPQLGQHTREILAGL
;
A
#
# COMPACT_ATOMS: atom_id res chain seq x y z
N MET A 1 -9.32 19.04 -4.30
CA MET A 1 -8.13 18.62 -5.10
C MET A 1 -8.50 18.75 -6.57
N ILE A 2 -7.69 19.45 -7.34
CA ILE A 2 -7.79 19.58 -8.80
C ILE A 2 -6.84 18.57 -9.43
N LYS A 3 -7.34 17.78 -10.38
CA LYS A 3 -6.58 16.83 -11.19
C LYS A 3 -6.50 17.36 -12.61
N ILE A 4 -5.30 17.68 -13.05
CA ILE A 4 -5.07 18.10 -14.44
C ILE A 4 -4.91 16.83 -15.29
N GLU A 5 -5.66 16.76 -16.37
CA GLU A 5 -5.68 15.62 -17.30
C GLU A 5 -5.44 16.09 -18.74
N LYS A 6 -4.78 15.26 -19.54
CA LYS A 6 -4.53 15.57 -20.95
C LYS A 6 -5.81 15.53 -21.77
N PRO A 7 -5.93 16.29 -22.87
CA PRO A 7 -7.07 16.21 -23.77
C PRO A 7 -7.27 14.83 -24.36
N GLY A 8 -8.51 14.51 -24.69
CA GLY A 8 -8.93 13.28 -25.37
C GLY A 8 -9.02 12.07 -24.43
N THR A 9 -7.91 11.55 -23.95
CA THR A 9 -7.87 10.30 -23.17
C THR A 9 -7.83 10.48 -21.66
N GLY A 10 -7.41 11.64 -21.18
CA GLY A 10 -7.23 11.88 -19.74
C GLY A 10 -6.12 11.02 -19.11
N ASP A 11 -6.33 10.63 -17.89
CA ASP A 11 -5.48 9.70 -17.13
C ASP A 11 -5.53 8.29 -17.77
N GLU A 12 -4.38 7.65 -17.90
CA GLU A 12 -4.28 6.30 -18.49
C GLU A 12 -5.12 5.26 -17.75
N THR A 13 -5.28 5.43 -16.43
CA THR A 13 -6.11 4.53 -15.62
C THR A 13 -7.59 4.56 -15.98
N ARG A 14 -8.06 5.56 -16.76
CA ARG A 14 -9.43 5.57 -17.30
C ARG A 14 -9.68 4.42 -18.26
N ALA A 15 -8.63 3.95 -18.95
CA ALA A 15 -8.67 2.84 -19.91
C ALA A 15 -8.26 1.47 -19.30
N TRP A 16 -7.86 1.42 -18.05
CA TRP A 16 -7.40 0.17 -17.43
C TRP A 16 -8.58 -0.72 -17.02
N GLY A 17 -9.03 -1.50 -17.93
CA GLY A 17 -10.12 -2.47 -17.78
C GLY A 17 -10.02 -3.64 -18.76
N PRO A 18 -10.95 -4.59 -18.71
CA PRO A 18 -12.19 -4.67 -17.93
C PRO A 18 -11.95 -4.91 -16.41
N PRO A 19 -13.00 -4.71 -15.56
CA PRO A 19 -14.33 -4.22 -15.88
C PRO A 19 -14.42 -2.70 -16.02
N PHE A 20 -15.43 -2.24 -16.76
CA PHE A 20 -15.83 -0.83 -16.84
C PHE A 20 -17.21 -0.64 -16.21
N VAL A 21 -17.43 0.50 -15.58
CA VAL A 21 -18.70 0.91 -15.00
C VAL A 21 -19.07 2.25 -15.60
N ASN A 22 -20.20 2.32 -16.31
CA ASN A 22 -20.64 3.52 -17.04
C ASN A 22 -19.52 4.10 -17.95
N GLY A 23 -18.78 3.22 -18.64
CA GLY A 23 -17.69 3.61 -19.54
C GLY A 23 -16.37 4.02 -18.85
N ILE A 24 -16.30 3.98 -17.51
CA ILE A 24 -15.09 4.33 -16.74
C ILE A 24 -14.49 3.07 -16.12
N SER A 25 -13.18 2.94 -16.18
CA SER A 25 -12.45 1.85 -15.51
C SER A 25 -12.73 1.83 -14.01
N TYR A 26 -13.01 0.64 -13.47
CA TYR A 26 -13.10 0.43 -12.02
C TYR A 26 -11.81 0.88 -11.28
N TYR A 27 -10.67 0.77 -11.94
CA TYR A 27 -9.38 1.19 -11.39
C TYR A 27 -9.38 2.71 -11.15
N PHE A 28 -9.78 3.49 -12.16
CA PHE A 28 -9.91 4.95 -12.04
C PHE A 28 -10.90 5.35 -10.94
N LEU A 29 -12.07 4.70 -10.90
CA LEU A 29 -13.12 4.97 -9.92
C LEU A 29 -12.62 4.74 -8.49
N SER A 30 -11.81 3.73 -8.25
CA SER A 30 -11.30 3.39 -6.91
C SER A 30 -10.36 4.45 -6.32
N LEU A 31 -9.64 5.20 -7.17
CA LEU A 31 -8.57 6.11 -6.77
C LEU A 31 -8.93 7.60 -6.89
N ASN A 32 -9.97 7.95 -7.66
CA ASN A 32 -10.20 9.35 -8.05
C ASN A 32 -11.45 9.99 -7.44
N ARG A 33 -12.04 9.38 -6.41
CA ARG A 33 -13.16 9.95 -5.68
C ARG A 33 -12.84 11.31 -5.08
N GLY A 34 -13.76 12.26 -5.20
CA GLY A 34 -13.66 13.60 -4.61
C GLY A 34 -12.63 14.52 -5.27
N LYS A 35 -12.09 14.14 -6.41
CA LYS A 35 -11.24 15.01 -7.23
C LYS A 35 -12.07 15.82 -8.21
N LYS A 36 -11.60 17.00 -8.59
CA LYS A 36 -12.13 17.79 -9.69
C LYS A 36 -11.25 17.57 -10.91
N SER A 37 -11.81 17.10 -12.02
CA SER A 37 -11.09 16.88 -13.27
C SER A 37 -11.12 18.14 -14.14
N VAL A 38 -9.93 18.57 -14.56
CA VAL A 38 -9.72 19.71 -15.46
C VAL A 38 -8.86 19.24 -16.63
N VAL A 39 -9.32 19.43 -17.85
CA VAL A 39 -8.59 19.08 -19.08
C VAL A 39 -7.75 20.26 -19.53
N LEU A 40 -6.43 20.07 -19.56
CA LEU A 40 -5.45 21.05 -20.07
C LEU A 40 -4.37 20.36 -20.89
N ASP A 41 -3.99 20.96 -22.01
CA ASP A 41 -2.81 20.53 -22.76
C ASP A 41 -1.55 21.24 -22.24
N LEU A 42 -0.75 20.54 -21.44
CA LEU A 42 0.49 21.06 -20.88
C LEU A 42 1.61 21.27 -21.91
N LYS A 43 1.42 20.81 -23.15
CA LYS A 43 2.34 21.10 -24.25
C LYS A 43 2.15 22.51 -24.79
N THR A 44 1.00 23.14 -24.54
CA THR A 44 0.71 24.51 -24.98
C THR A 44 1.08 25.55 -23.94
N ARG A 45 1.44 26.77 -24.41
CA ARG A 45 1.71 27.91 -23.53
C ARG A 45 0.47 28.30 -22.71
N GLU A 46 -0.73 28.15 -23.28
CA GLU A 46 -1.99 28.44 -22.63
C GLU A 46 -2.23 27.49 -21.45
N GLY A 47 -2.16 26.16 -21.67
CA GLY A 47 -2.32 25.16 -20.60
C GLY A 47 -1.31 25.35 -19.47
N GLN A 48 -0.04 25.62 -19.79
CA GLN A 48 0.99 25.95 -18.81
C GLN A 48 0.66 27.24 -18.05
N GLY A 49 0.13 28.27 -18.75
CA GLY A 49 -0.29 29.54 -18.16
C GLY A 49 -1.41 29.36 -17.14
N ILE A 50 -2.40 28.54 -17.48
CA ILE A 50 -3.51 28.21 -16.58
C ILE A 50 -3.00 27.52 -15.31
N VAL A 51 -2.10 26.52 -15.43
CA VAL A 51 -1.53 25.83 -14.25
C VAL A 51 -0.76 26.82 -13.38
N ARG A 52 0.01 27.75 -13.96
CA ARG A 52 0.71 28.79 -13.18
C ARG A 52 -0.24 29.71 -12.42
N LYS A 53 -1.40 30.06 -13.00
CA LYS A 53 -2.42 30.82 -12.28
C LYS A 53 -2.99 30.00 -11.12
N LEU A 54 -3.32 28.72 -11.32
CA LEU A 54 -3.78 27.82 -10.25
C LEU A 54 -2.77 27.67 -9.10
N VAL A 55 -1.48 27.76 -9.41
CA VAL A 55 -0.40 27.63 -8.41
C VAL A 55 -0.31 28.84 -7.49
N VAL A 56 -0.77 30.01 -7.87
CA VAL A 56 -0.75 31.23 -7.03
C VAL A 56 -1.35 30.95 -5.65
N ASP A 57 -2.51 30.26 -5.62
CA ASP A 57 -3.26 29.96 -4.40
C ASP A 57 -3.17 28.49 -3.98
N ALA A 58 -2.31 27.70 -4.64
CA ALA A 58 -2.16 26.29 -4.31
C ALA A 58 -1.28 26.08 -3.07
N ASP A 59 -1.74 25.27 -2.14
CA ASP A 59 -0.92 24.80 -1.02
C ASP A 59 0.11 23.76 -1.44
N ILE A 60 -0.31 22.86 -2.34
CA ILE A 60 0.43 21.66 -2.70
C ILE A 60 0.35 21.45 -4.20
N PHE A 61 1.48 21.16 -4.82
CA PHE A 61 1.57 20.68 -6.19
C PHE A 61 2.19 19.27 -6.17
N VAL A 62 1.46 18.28 -6.72
CA VAL A 62 1.94 16.90 -6.81
C VAL A 62 2.00 16.50 -8.27
N GLU A 63 3.13 15.92 -8.66
CA GLU A 63 3.28 15.35 -9.99
C GLU A 63 3.99 13.99 -9.93
N SER A 64 3.76 13.16 -10.95
CA SER A 64 4.36 11.84 -11.10
C SER A 64 4.88 11.66 -12.53
N SER A 65 5.65 12.64 -12.99
CA SER A 65 6.22 12.69 -14.33
C SER A 65 7.64 12.14 -14.36
N ARG A 66 8.14 11.85 -15.57
CA ARG A 66 9.56 11.54 -15.73
C ARG A 66 10.42 12.74 -15.31
N PRO A 67 11.59 12.52 -14.69
CA PRO A 67 12.52 13.58 -14.39
C PRO A 67 12.78 14.48 -15.61
N GLY A 68 12.73 15.82 -15.40
CA GLY A 68 12.89 16.81 -16.46
C GLY A 68 11.62 17.16 -17.25
N GLN A 69 10.57 16.34 -17.24
CA GLN A 69 9.36 16.60 -18.03
C GLN A 69 8.64 17.88 -17.57
N MET A 70 8.51 18.10 -16.26
CA MET A 70 7.90 19.32 -15.74
C MET A 70 8.74 20.56 -16.03
N ALA A 71 10.07 20.45 -16.12
CA ALA A 71 10.94 21.53 -16.57
C ALA A 71 10.67 21.89 -18.03
N GLY A 72 10.41 20.90 -18.90
CA GLY A 72 10.00 21.10 -20.29
C GLY A 72 8.66 21.83 -20.42
N PHE A 73 7.76 21.66 -19.46
CA PHE A 73 6.48 22.39 -19.40
C PHE A 73 6.57 23.74 -18.65
N ASN A 74 7.74 24.16 -18.19
CA ASN A 74 7.91 25.33 -17.32
C ASN A 74 7.09 25.27 -16.02
N LEU A 75 6.89 24.07 -15.46
CA LEU A 75 6.12 23.76 -14.26
C LEU A 75 6.94 23.05 -13.19
N ASP A 76 8.27 23.09 -13.29
CA ASP A 76 9.21 22.58 -12.30
C ASP A 76 9.26 23.47 -11.05
N TYR A 77 9.71 22.90 -9.94
CA TYR A 77 9.75 23.58 -8.64
C TYR A 77 10.49 24.94 -8.69
N PRO A 78 11.70 25.09 -9.30
CA PRO A 78 12.39 26.38 -9.37
C PRO A 78 11.56 27.50 -10.01
N LYS A 79 10.72 27.17 -10.99
CA LYS A 79 9.84 28.15 -11.66
C LYS A 79 8.58 28.43 -10.87
N LEU A 80 7.90 27.37 -10.34
CA LEU A 80 6.66 27.54 -9.58
C LEU A 80 6.92 28.20 -8.23
N ARG A 81 8.06 27.95 -7.57
CA ARG A 81 8.47 28.64 -6.34
C ARG A 81 8.60 30.16 -6.50
N LYS A 82 8.93 30.66 -7.70
CA LYS A 82 8.99 32.11 -7.95
C LYS A 82 7.58 32.75 -7.94
N ILE A 83 6.55 31.96 -8.28
CA ILE A 83 5.15 32.38 -8.27
C ILE A 83 4.59 32.27 -6.85
N ASN A 84 4.80 31.13 -6.19
CA ASN A 84 4.31 30.86 -4.85
C ASN A 84 5.45 30.30 -3.96
N LYS A 85 6.01 31.15 -3.09
CA LYS A 85 7.09 30.78 -2.17
C LYS A 85 6.64 29.81 -1.07
N ALA A 86 5.35 29.72 -0.83
CA ALA A 86 4.77 28.84 0.18
C ALA A 86 4.34 27.47 -0.39
N LEU A 87 4.53 27.24 -1.69
CA LEU A 87 4.14 26.01 -2.36
C LEU A 87 4.94 24.81 -1.85
N VAL A 88 4.25 23.77 -1.42
CA VAL A 88 4.84 22.44 -1.20
C VAL A 88 4.75 21.66 -2.50
N TYR A 89 5.89 21.36 -3.10
CA TYR A 89 6.01 20.65 -4.38
C TYR A 89 6.47 19.22 -4.12
N ALA A 90 5.67 18.22 -4.46
CA ALA A 90 6.02 16.80 -4.35
C ALA A 90 6.17 16.17 -5.74
N SER A 91 7.37 15.72 -6.06
CA SER A 91 7.70 14.97 -7.26
C SER A 91 7.87 13.51 -6.92
N ILE A 92 7.06 12.63 -7.51
CA ILE A 92 7.10 11.19 -7.30
C ILE A 92 7.54 10.54 -8.60
N SER A 93 8.64 9.78 -8.57
CA SER A 93 9.16 9.12 -9.76
C SER A 93 9.55 7.67 -9.50
N GLY A 94 9.89 6.92 -10.54
CA GLY A 94 10.30 5.53 -10.36
C GLY A 94 11.55 5.37 -9.49
N PHE A 95 12.57 6.22 -9.71
CA PHE A 95 13.91 6.10 -9.11
C PHE A 95 14.48 7.40 -8.51
N GLY A 96 13.66 8.44 -8.37
CA GLY A 96 14.12 9.76 -7.88
C GLY A 96 14.56 10.69 -9.00
N GLN A 97 14.80 11.96 -8.63
CA GLN A 97 15.21 13.02 -9.55
C GLN A 97 16.73 13.03 -9.81
N THR A 98 17.49 12.19 -9.11
CA THR A 98 18.95 12.09 -9.17
C THR A 98 19.40 10.63 -9.26
N GLY A 99 20.71 10.41 -9.42
CA GLY A 99 21.31 9.08 -9.40
C GLY A 99 21.30 8.37 -10.76
N PRO A 100 21.93 7.16 -10.82
CA PRO A 100 22.21 6.45 -12.07
C PRO A 100 20.96 5.90 -12.77
N TYR A 101 19.83 5.83 -12.07
CA TYR A 101 18.56 5.30 -12.61
C TYR A 101 17.51 6.38 -12.88
N ARG A 102 17.87 7.65 -12.71
CA ARG A 102 17.00 8.81 -12.88
C ARG A 102 16.13 8.74 -14.14
N ASP A 103 16.72 8.40 -15.26
CA ASP A 103 16.05 8.42 -16.58
C ASP A 103 15.39 7.08 -16.95
N ARG A 104 15.43 6.08 -16.06
CA ARG A 104 14.75 4.80 -16.26
C ARG A 104 13.25 4.92 -16.06
N LEU A 105 12.51 4.12 -16.85
CA LEU A 105 11.08 3.97 -16.65
C LEU A 105 10.83 3.16 -15.37
N GLY A 106 10.00 3.69 -14.49
CA GLY A 106 9.60 3.05 -13.26
C GLY A 106 8.09 2.89 -13.18
N TYR A 107 7.65 1.67 -12.86
CA TYR A 107 6.30 1.31 -12.45
C TYR A 107 6.39 0.51 -11.16
N ASP A 108 5.26 0.34 -10.45
CA ASP A 108 5.17 -0.45 -9.22
C ASP A 108 5.94 -1.77 -9.30
N LEU A 109 5.65 -2.60 -10.31
CA LEU A 109 6.28 -3.91 -10.44
C LEU A 109 7.79 -3.84 -10.68
N ILE A 110 8.28 -2.83 -11.38
CA ILE A 110 9.72 -2.65 -11.62
C ILE A 110 10.43 -2.26 -10.33
N ALA A 111 9.88 -1.29 -9.59
CA ALA A 111 10.42 -0.88 -8.29
C ALA A 111 10.39 -2.05 -7.29
N PHE A 112 9.28 -2.80 -7.26
CA PHE A 112 9.14 -3.99 -6.41
C PHE A 112 10.16 -5.08 -6.77
N ALA A 113 10.38 -5.38 -8.06
CA ALA A 113 11.36 -6.36 -8.50
C ALA A 113 12.79 -5.99 -8.10
N MET A 114 13.13 -4.69 -8.19
CA MET A 114 14.49 -4.19 -7.89
C MET A 114 14.72 -3.92 -6.40
N SER A 115 13.69 -3.95 -5.56
CA SER A 115 13.80 -3.66 -4.13
C SER A 115 14.40 -4.80 -3.28
N GLY A 116 14.51 -6.02 -3.82
CA GLY A 116 14.85 -7.21 -3.04
C GLY A 116 13.65 -7.91 -2.38
N ILE A 117 12.52 -7.22 -2.16
CA ILE A 117 11.33 -7.82 -1.51
C ILE A 117 10.73 -8.92 -2.39
N MET A 118 10.67 -8.70 -3.71
CA MET A 118 10.15 -9.72 -4.63
C MET A 118 10.98 -11.02 -4.58
N ALA A 119 12.30 -10.91 -4.42
CA ALA A 119 13.19 -12.05 -4.30
C ALA A 119 12.89 -12.92 -3.07
N THR A 120 12.34 -12.33 -2.02
CA THR A 120 11.97 -13.01 -0.77
C THR A 120 10.48 -13.39 -0.68
N THR A 121 9.68 -12.98 -1.66
CA THR A 121 8.22 -13.24 -1.70
C THR A 121 7.91 -14.47 -2.54
N GLY A 122 7.16 -15.42 -1.98
CA GLY A 122 6.77 -16.67 -2.63
C GLY A 122 7.26 -17.89 -1.88
N GLU A 123 7.07 -19.07 -2.46
CA GLU A 123 7.44 -20.36 -1.89
C GLU A 123 8.88 -20.75 -2.24
N ALA A 124 9.52 -21.54 -1.36
CA ALA A 124 10.83 -22.10 -1.61
C ALA A 124 10.83 -22.96 -2.90
N GLY A 125 11.87 -22.80 -3.72
CA GLY A 125 12.00 -23.57 -4.97
C GLY A 125 11.04 -23.18 -6.09
N ARG A 126 10.15 -22.17 -5.87
CA ARG A 126 9.24 -21.63 -6.90
C ARG A 126 9.75 -20.26 -7.40
N PRO A 127 9.32 -19.81 -8.58
CA PRO A 127 9.60 -18.43 -9.02
C PRO A 127 9.12 -17.38 -8.01
N PRO A 128 9.80 -16.22 -7.91
CA PRO A 128 9.32 -15.12 -7.10
C PRO A 128 7.97 -14.62 -7.62
N ILE A 129 7.12 -14.15 -6.71
CA ILE A 129 5.78 -13.65 -7.03
C ILE A 129 5.62 -12.19 -6.64
N ARG A 130 4.72 -11.50 -7.33
CA ARG A 130 4.32 -10.14 -6.95
C ARG A 130 3.26 -10.16 -5.85
N ILE A 131 3.22 -9.10 -5.05
CA ILE A 131 2.04 -8.82 -4.22
C ILE A 131 0.89 -8.35 -5.13
N SER A 132 -0.34 -8.76 -4.83
CA SER A 132 -1.51 -8.53 -5.71
C SER A 132 -1.88 -7.05 -5.87
N VAL A 133 -1.49 -6.19 -4.94
CA VAL A 133 -1.72 -4.74 -4.98
C VAL A 133 -0.45 -3.99 -5.41
N PRO A 134 -0.56 -2.75 -5.92
CA PRO A 134 0.61 -1.94 -6.32
C PRO A 134 1.31 -1.39 -5.06
N VAL A 135 2.11 -2.23 -4.43
CA VAL A 135 2.67 -1.99 -3.08
C VAL A 135 3.70 -0.86 -3.06
N ALA A 136 4.49 -0.70 -4.13
CA ALA A 136 5.47 0.39 -4.22
C ALA A 136 4.77 1.74 -4.40
N ASP A 137 3.69 1.80 -5.20
CA ASP A 137 2.86 3.00 -5.37
C ASP A 137 2.18 3.38 -4.05
N ILE A 138 1.62 2.39 -3.33
CA ILE A 138 0.98 2.60 -2.02
C ILE A 138 2.00 3.13 -1.01
N ALA A 139 3.20 2.53 -0.94
CA ALA A 139 4.26 2.98 -0.06
C ALA A 139 4.67 4.43 -0.37
N ALA A 140 4.94 4.74 -1.64
CA ALA A 140 5.29 6.08 -2.08
C ALA A 140 4.17 7.10 -1.77
N GLY A 141 2.91 6.73 -1.98
CA GLY A 141 1.76 7.57 -1.63
C GLY A 141 1.69 7.90 -0.14
N HIS A 142 1.98 6.93 0.73
CA HIS A 142 2.05 7.15 2.19
C HIS A 142 3.23 8.04 2.58
N TYR A 143 4.43 7.81 2.04
CA TYR A 143 5.59 8.66 2.29
C TYR A 143 5.37 10.08 1.75
N ALA A 144 4.79 10.23 0.56
CA ALA A 144 4.44 11.52 0.00
C ALA A 144 3.48 12.28 0.92
N SER A 145 2.41 11.64 1.38
CA SER A 145 1.45 12.25 2.29
C SER A 145 2.11 12.70 3.60
N THR A 146 2.98 11.88 4.17
CA THR A 146 3.71 12.19 5.40
C THR A 146 4.69 13.36 5.19
N ALA A 147 5.46 13.34 4.10
CA ALA A 147 6.41 14.40 3.78
C ALA A 147 5.71 15.74 3.49
N ILE A 148 4.58 15.70 2.77
CA ILE A 148 3.75 16.87 2.52
C ILE A 148 3.22 17.47 3.83
N LEU A 149 2.69 16.64 4.74
CA LEU A 149 2.22 17.12 6.04
C LEU A 149 3.34 17.72 6.89
N ALA A 150 4.53 17.13 6.89
CA ALA A 150 5.70 17.67 7.56
C ALA A 150 6.13 19.03 6.96
N ALA A 151 6.15 19.15 5.63
CA ALA A 151 6.45 20.40 4.93
C ALA A 151 5.39 21.49 5.19
N LEU A 152 4.10 21.13 5.24
CA LEU A 152 3.02 22.05 5.61
C LEU A 152 3.17 22.52 7.06
N SER A 153 3.49 21.61 7.99
CA SER A 153 3.75 21.98 9.39
C SER A 153 4.92 22.96 9.53
N ARG A 154 6.04 22.69 8.82
CA ARG A 154 7.18 23.61 8.78
C ARG A 154 6.82 24.95 8.16
N ARG A 155 5.97 24.96 7.12
CA ARG A 155 5.48 26.17 6.48
C ARG A 155 4.73 27.11 7.45
N LEU A 156 3.99 26.57 8.41
CA LEU A 156 3.28 27.38 9.42
C LEU A 156 4.23 28.25 10.25
N VAL A 157 5.47 27.79 10.45
CA VAL A 157 6.51 28.53 11.19
C VAL A 157 7.36 29.41 10.29
N THR A 158 7.69 28.93 9.07
CA THR A 158 8.67 29.60 8.21
C THR A 158 8.06 30.49 7.12
N GLY A 159 6.75 30.33 6.85
CA GLY A 159 6.07 30.92 5.70
C GLY A 159 6.53 30.37 4.34
N ARG A 160 7.38 29.35 4.30
CA ARG A 160 8.00 28.83 3.08
C ARG A 160 7.59 27.37 2.84
N GLY A 161 7.29 27.06 1.57
CA GLY A 161 7.08 25.69 1.11
C GLY A 161 8.38 24.90 1.00
N ASP A 162 8.30 23.70 0.42
CA ASP A 162 9.43 22.80 0.23
C ASP A 162 9.33 22.03 -1.08
N TYR A 163 10.46 21.44 -1.50
CA TYR A 163 10.54 20.46 -2.58
C TYR A 163 10.76 19.07 -2.00
N ILE A 164 9.89 18.15 -2.36
CA ILE A 164 9.93 16.75 -1.95
C ILE A 164 10.24 15.92 -3.18
N ASP A 165 11.42 15.30 -3.21
CA ASP A 165 11.81 14.27 -4.19
C ASP A 165 11.56 12.88 -3.57
N LEU A 166 10.72 12.09 -4.20
CA LEU A 166 10.33 10.78 -3.70
C LEU A 166 10.37 9.75 -4.83
N SER A 167 10.90 8.56 -4.55
CA SER A 167 10.90 7.47 -5.51
C SER A 167 10.09 6.26 -5.05
N LEU A 168 9.50 5.54 -6.01
CA LEU A 168 8.87 4.25 -5.76
C LEU A 168 9.89 3.25 -5.22
N HIS A 169 11.10 3.26 -5.81
CA HIS A 169 12.17 2.33 -5.44
C HIS A 169 12.63 2.55 -4.00
N ASP A 170 12.97 3.77 -3.59
CA ASP A 170 13.43 4.03 -2.22
C ASP A 170 12.34 3.74 -1.21
N SER A 171 11.09 4.07 -1.57
CA SER A 171 9.93 3.80 -0.73
C SER A 171 9.78 2.32 -0.42
N ILE A 172 9.91 1.45 -1.41
CA ILE A 172 9.77 0.01 -1.21
C ILE A 172 11.04 -0.64 -0.64
N VAL A 173 12.24 -0.13 -0.95
CA VAL A 173 13.50 -0.59 -0.33
C VAL A 173 13.47 -0.38 1.18
N SER A 174 12.90 0.75 1.66
CA SER A 174 12.78 1.00 3.10
C SER A 174 11.94 -0.05 3.85
N TRP A 175 11.13 -0.84 3.15
CA TRP A 175 10.31 -1.92 3.72
C TRP A 175 11.07 -3.25 3.91
N LEU A 176 12.32 -3.35 3.48
CA LEU A 176 13.14 -4.54 3.74
C LEU A 176 13.31 -4.82 5.23
N THR A 177 13.33 -3.78 6.06
CA THR A 177 13.37 -3.88 7.53
C THR A 177 14.37 -4.93 8.06
N TYR A 178 13.89 -5.94 8.78
CA TYR A 178 14.73 -7.01 9.36
C TYR A 178 15.36 -7.95 8.31
N LEU A 179 14.84 -8.01 7.08
CA LEU A 179 15.45 -8.80 5.98
C LEU A 179 16.78 -8.18 5.55
N ALA A 180 16.83 -6.85 5.41
CA ALA A 180 18.09 -6.14 5.14
C ALA A 180 19.07 -6.31 6.31
N SER A 181 18.59 -6.18 7.56
CA SER A 181 19.41 -6.39 8.77
C SER A 181 19.98 -7.82 8.83
N TYR A 182 19.18 -8.81 8.45
CA TYR A 182 19.66 -10.20 8.38
C TYR A 182 20.80 -10.34 7.36
N TYR A 183 20.62 -9.81 6.14
CA TYR A 183 21.66 -9.84 5.11
C TYR A 183 22.93 -9.11 5.57
N PHE A 184 22.80 -7.91 6.10
CA PHE A 184 23.96 -7.13 6.57
C PHE A 184 24.72 -7.80 7.73
N ALA A 185 24.00 -8.51 8.60
CA ALA A 185 24.62 -9.22 9.73
C ALA A 185 25.27 -10.55 9.34
N THR A 186 24.76 -11.22 8.31
CA THR A 186 25.16 -12.62 8.02
C THR A 186 25.82 -12.81 6.66
N GLY A 187 25.67 -11.87 5.74
CA GLY A 187 26.05 -12.02 4.32
C GLY A 187 25.19 -13.04 3.55
N LYS A 188 24.12 -13.56 4.15
CA LYS A 188 23.28 -14.60 3.55
C LYS A 188 21.98 -14.03 3.02
N GLU A 189 21.60 -14.44 1.81
CA GLU A 189 20.31 -14.07 1.23
C GLU A 189 19.13 -14.66 2.01
N PRO A 190 18.12 -13.85 2.38
CA PRO A 190 16.87 -14.34 2.93
C PRO A 190 16.16 -15.25 1.93
N GLN A 191 15.67 -16.40 2.39
CA GLN A 191 14.97 -17.35 1.53
C GLN A 191 13.46 -17.06 1.47
N ARG A 192 12.84 -17.48 0.37
CA ARG A 192 11.38 -17.53 0.28
C ARG A 192 10.83 -18.64 1.17
N LEU A 193 9.87 -18.31 2.01
CA LEU A 193 9.28 -19.23 2.99
C LEU A 193 7.76 -19.32 2.87
N GLY A 194 7.17 -18.90 1.74
CA GLY A 194 5.73 -18.82 1.57
C GLY A 194 5.12 -17.82 2.56
N SER A 195 4.18 -18.30 3.37
CA SER A 195 3.57 -17.52 4.45
C SER A 195 4.33 -17.58 5.77
N ALA A 196 5.44 -18.35 5.86
CA ALA A 196 6.11 -18.58 7.13
C ALA A 196 7.06 -17.45 7.51
N HIS A 197 7.08 -17.09 8.81
CA HIS A 197 8.04 -16.15 9.35
C HIS A 197 9.44 -16.78 9.50
N PRO A 198 10.54 -16.08 9.15
CA PRO A 198 11.88 -16.67 9.22
C PRO A 198 12.35 -16.97 10.64
N SER A 199 11.96 -16.15 11.64
CA SER A 199 12.51 -16.18 13.00
C SER A 199 11.48 -16.51 14.09
N ILE A 200 10.24 -16.81 13.73
CA ILE A 200 9.15 -17.16 14.67
C ILE A 200 8.46 -18.42 14.18
N VAL A 201 8.28 -19.42 15.05
CA VAL A 201 7.68 -20.72 14.68
C VAL A 201 6.82 -21.26 15.82
N PRO A 202 5.54 -21.66 15.53
CA PRO A 202 4.85 -21.49 14.26
C PRO A 202 4.35 -20.06 14.06
N TYR A 203 4.42 -19.56 12.84
CA TYR A 203 3.86 -18.29 12.41
C TYR A 203 3.68 -18.38 10.89
N GLN A 204 2.56 -18.95 10.44
CA GLN A 204 2.30 -19.20 9.02
C GLN A 204 0.84 -19.60 8.76
N ALA A 205 0.48 -19.76 7.48
CA ALA A 205 -0.79 -20.37 7.10
C ALA A 205 -0.71 -21.90 7.13
N PHE A 206 -1.78 -22.52 7.61
CA PHE A 206 -1.99 -23.97 7.62
C PHE A 206 -3.29 -24.34 6.92
N GLY A 207 -3.25 -25.36 6.07
CA GLY A 207 -4.42 -25.91 5.40
C GLY A 207 -5.34 -26.61 6.40
N CYS A 208 -6.55 -26.10 6.56
CA CYS A 208 -7.62 -26.77 7.33
C CYS A 208 -8.53 -27.60 6.42
N LYS A 209 -9.57 -28.20 6.96
CA LYS A 209 -10.52 -29.04 6.20
C LYS A 209 -11.22 -28.29 5.06
N ASP A 210 -11.41 -26.98 5.15
CA ASP A 210 -12.20 -26.16 4.22
C ASP A 210 -11.43 -25.00 3.60
N LYS A 211 -10.54 -24.35 4.34
CA LYS A 211 -9.69 -23.25 3.87
C LYS A 211 -8.51 -23.04 4.81
N ASP A 212 -7.60 -22.18 4.43
CA ASP A 212 -6.42 -21.90 5.25
C ASP A 212 -6.74 -21.06 6.48
N LEU A 213 -5.95 -21.30 7.54
CA LEU A 213 -5.92 -20.53 8.77
C LEU A 213 -4.48 -20.12 9.06
N VAL A 214 -4.27 -18.86 9.41
CA VAL A 214 -2.98 -18.37 9.91
C VAL A 214 -2.96 -18.44 11.42
N ASP A 215 -1.89 -18.95 12.00
CA ASP A 215 -1.53 -18.74 13.40
C ASP A 215 -0.32 -17.79 13.51
N ALA A 216 -0.19 -17.13 14.65
CA ALA A 216 0.89 -16.19 14.91
C ALA A 216 1.36 -16.34 16.37
N ILE A 217 2.11 -17.40 16.65
CA ILE A 217 2.60 -17.72 18.00
C ILE A 217 3.91 -16.98 18.26
N GLY A 218 3.79 -15.76 18.79
CA GLY A 218 4.92 -14.84 18.96
C GLY A 218 5.77 -15.06 20.21
N ASN A 219 5.34 -15.89 21.18
CA ASN A 219 6.07 -16.17 22.42
C ASN A 219 5.77 -17.54 23.00
N ASP A 220 6.58 -17.98 23.98
CA ASP A 220 6.47 -19.33 24.55
C ASP A 220 5.22 -19.54 25.41
N ASN A 221 4.62 -18.48 25.98
CA ASN A 221 3.33 -18.59 26.66
C ASN A 221 2.20 -18.92 25.66
N GLN A 222 2.19 -18.25 24.50
CA GLN A 222 1.24 -18.57 23.44
C GLN A 222 1.46 -19.98 22.89
N TRP A 223 2.71 -20.45 22.81
CA TRP A 223 3.03 -21.83 22.44
C TRP A 223 2.44 -22.83 23.44
N THR A 224 2.60 -22.58 24.72
CA THR A 224 2.01 -23.41 25.78
C THR A 224 0.49 -23.46 25.67
N ASN A 225 -0.15 -22.32 25.50
CA ASN A 225 -1.60 -22.22 25.34
C ASN A 225 -2.07 -22.96 24.07
N PHE A 226 -1.35 -22.83 22.98
CA PHE A 226 -1.61 -23.53 21.72
C PHE A 226 -1.58 -25.04 21.93
N CYS A 227 -0.49 -25.57 22.49
CA CYS A 227 -0.36 -27.01 22.70
C CYS A 227 -1.48 -27.60 23.58
N ARG A 228 -1.84 -26.92 24.66
CA ARG A 228 -2.94 -27.33 25.54
C ARG A 228 -4.30 -27.30 24.82
N ALA A 229 -4.57 -26.18 24.12
CA ALA A 229 -5.85 -26.01 23.42
C ALA A 229 -6.05 -26.99 22.25
N THR A 230 -4.96 -27.47 21.66
CA THR A 230 -4.99 -28.37 20.50
C THR A 230 -4.75 -29.84 20.84
N GLY A 231 -4.57 -30.18 22.13
CA GLY A 231 -4.28 -31.56 22.56
C GLY A 231 -2.88 -32.02 22.12
N GLN A 232 -1.92 -31.09 22.05
CA GLN A 232 -0.55 -31.37 21.64
C GLN A 232 0.48 -31.19 22.79
N GLU A 233 0.08 -31.48 24.04
CA GLU A 233 0.91 -31.28 25.23
C GLU A 233 2.26 -32.01 25.15
N ARG A 234 2.33 -33.13 24.44
CA ARG A 234 3.58 -33.87 24.17
C ARG A 234 4.65 -33.00 23.52
N LEU A 235 4.25 -31.96 22.77
CA LEU A 235 5.22 -31.04 22.14
C LEU A 235 5.87 -30.11 23.16
N LEU A 236 5.29 -29.89 24.32
CA LEU A 236 5.85 -29.09 25.41
C LEU A 236 7.02 -29.81 26.11
N SER A 237 6.94 -31.14 26.20
CA SER A 237 7.98 -31.96 26.81
C SER A 237 9.14 -32.27 25.88
N ASP A 238 9.03 -31.92 24.61
CA ASP A 238 10.09 -32.12 23.62
C ASP A 238 11.02 -30.89 23.58
N ASN A 239 12.27 -31.08 24.01
CA ASN A 239 13.28 -30.03 24.05
C ASN A 239 13.54 -29.35 22.70
N ARG A 240 13.22 -30.02 21.61
CA ARG A 240 13.33 -29.44 20.26
C ARG A 240 12.32 -28.31 20.04
N PHE A 241 11.25 -28.22 20.85
CA PHE A 241 10.14 -27.27 20.65
C PHE A 241 9.87 -26.38 21.86
N SER A 242 10.68 -26.49 22.93
CA SER A 242 10.48 -25.77 24.19
C SER A 242 10.60 -24.25 24.07
N THR A 243 11.50 -23.74 23.23
CA THR A 243 11.72 -22.32 23.01
C THR A 243 11.57 -21.93 21.55
N ASN A 244 11.26 -20.65 21.26
CA ASN A 244 11.19 -20.20 19.87
C ASN A 244 12.48 -20.46 19.06
N PRO A 245 13.69 -20.16 19.55
CA PRO A 245 14.91 -20.51 18.82
C PRO A 245 15.05 -22.02 18.53
N SER A 246 14.60 -22.87 19.45
CA SER A 246 14.58 -24.33 19.23
C SER A 246 13.57 -24.73 18.18
N ARG A 247 12.36 -24.16 18.19
CA ARG A 247 11.35 -24.38 17.15
C ARG A 247 11.81 -23.91 15.79
N VAL A 248 12.47 -22.76 15.69
CA VAL A 248 13.05 -22.25 14.43
C VAL A 248 14.08 -23.25 13.86
N ARG A 249 15.03 -23.74 14.68
CA ARG A 249 16.01 -24.75 14.24
C ARG A 249 15.37 -26.07 13.81
N ASN A 250 14.28 -26.44 14.47
CA ASN A 250 13.60 -27.73 14.28
C ASN A 250 12.30 -27.62 13.48
N ARG A 251 12.07 -26.49 12.74
CA ARG A 251 10.81 -26.27 11.99
C ARG A 251 10.45 -27.42 11.06
N ARG A 252 11.44 -28.05 10.41
CA ARG A 252 11.22 -29.18 9.50
C ARG A 252 10.56 -30.39 10.17
N PHE A 253 10.70 -30.55 11.47
CA PHE A 253 10.07 -31.63 12.24
C PHE A 253 8.72 -31.21 12.82
N LEU A 254 8.59 -29.94 13.24
CA LEU A 254 7.38 -29.42 13.88
C LEU A 254 6.26 -29.15 12.87
N ILE A 255 6.55 -28.46 11.77
CA ILE A 255 5.52 -27.99 10.84
C ILE A 255 4.70 -29.14 10.26
N PRO A 256 5.27 -30.28 9.79
CA PRO A 256 4.46 -31.40 9.31
C PRO A 256 3.50 -32.01 10.36
N VAL A 257 3.84 -31.93 11.64
CA VAL A 257 2.95 -32.38 12.73
C VAL A 257 1.75 -31.46 12.83
N LEU A 258 1.97 -30.14 12.79
CA LEU A 258 0.92 -29.14 12.86
C LEU A 258 0.04 -29.15 11.60
N GLU A 259 0.61 -29.30 10.43
CA GLU A 259 -0.14 -29.41 9.17
C GLU A 259 -1.13 -30.57 9.21
N ARG A 260 -0.71 -31.75 9.69
CA ARG A 260 -1.61 -32.91 9.85
C ARG A 260 -2.74 -32.62 10.85
N MET A 261 -2.43 -31.96 11.97
CA MET A 261 -3.40 -31.60 12.99
C MET A 261 -4.45 -30.62 12.45
N PHE A 262 -4.02 -29.55 11.76
CA PHE A 262 -4.94 -28.53 11.25
C PHE A 262 -5.96 -29.08 10.24
N ARG A 263 -5.61 -30.10 9.47
CA ARG A 263 -6.51 -30.76 8.49
C ARG A 263 -7.74 -31.43 9.12
N TRP A 264 -7.74 -31.67 10.42
CA TRP A 264 -8.84 -32.41 11.06
C TRP A 264 -10.11 -31.58 11.29
N ARG A 265 -10.02 -30.25 11.32
CA ARG A 265 -11.15 -29.36 11.58
C ARG A 265 -11.24 -28.26 10.54
N LYS A 266 -12.41 -27.62 10.48
CA LYS A 266 -12.61 -26.41 9.67
C LYS A 266 -11.87 -25.22 10.27
N ALA A 267 -11.46 -24.26 9.45
CA ALA A 267 -10.75 -23.07 9.89
C ALA A 267 -11.52 -22.27 10.96
N LYS A 268 -12.86 -22.18 10.85
CA LYS A 268 -13.71 -21.51 11.85
C LYS A 268 -13.67 -22.19 13.22
N GLU A 269 -13.57 -23.52 13.26
CA GLU A 269 -13.51 -24.29 14.51
C GLU A 269 -12.15 -24.07 15.19
N TRP A 270 -11.06 -24.19 14.43
CA TRP A 270 -9.72 -23.88 14.93
C TRP A 270 -9.61 -22.44 15.42
N HIS A 271 -10.11 -21.47 14.65
CA HIS A 271 -10.13 -20.06 15.05
C HIS A 271 -10.79 -19.86 16.41
N ARG A 272 -11.97 -20.47 16.64
CA ARG A 272 -12.66 -20.39 17.93
C ARG A 272 -11.81 -20.96 19.08
N ILE A 273 -11.25 -22.16 18.89
CA ILE A 273 -10.42 -22.84 19.90
C ILE A 273 -9.21 -21.98 20.27
N LEU A 274 -8.48 -21.50 19.25
CA LEU A 274 -7.24 -20.76 19.45
C LEU A 274 -7.48 -19.37 20.08
N VAL A 275 -8.50 -18.64 19.61
CA VAL A 275 -8.84 -17.34 20.20
C VAL A 275 -9.28 -17.45 21.65
N GLN A 276 -10.08 -18.48 22.02
CA GLN A 276 -10.42 -18.75 23.42
C GLN A 276 -9.20 -19.05 24.29
N ALA A 277 -8.18 -19.68 23.70
CA ALA A 277 -6.89 -19.94 24.36
C ALA A 277 -5.92 -18.75 24.33
N LYS A 278 -6.36 -17.57 23.88
CA LYS A 278 -5.52 -16.36 23.70
C LYS A 278 -4.32 -16.58 22.76
N VAL A 279 -4.49 -17.43 21.76
CA VAL A 279 -3.54 -17.63 20.66
C VAL A 279 -4.02 -16.85 19.44
N PRO A 280 -3.22 -15.93 18.89
CA PRO A 280 -3.59 -15.20 17.69
C PRO A 280 -3.73 -16.13 16.49
N ALA A 281 -4.92 -16.18 15.91
CA ALA A 281 -5.21 -16.96 14.72
C ALA A 281 -6.35 -16.32 13.93
N ALA A 282 -6.35 -16.49 12.62
CA ALA A 282 -7.42 -16.01 11.75
C ALA A 282 -7.54 -16.88 10.49
N PRO A 283 -8.76 -17.18 10.01
CA PRO A 283 -8.93 -17.79 8.69
C PRO A 283 -8.50 -16.81 7.60
N VAL A 284 -7.94 -17.33 6.51
CA VAL A 284 -7.63 -16.50 5.33
C VAL A 284 -8.94 -16.10 4.66
N PHE A 285 -9.24 -14.80 4.66
CA PHE A 285 -10.46 -14.24 4.11
C PHE A 285 -10.33 -13.97 2.61
N SER A 286 -11.38 -14.32 1.86
CA SER A 286 -11.60 -13.79 0.51
C SER A 286 -12.11 -12.34 0.59
N ILE A 287 -12.08 -11.61 -0.54
CA ILE A 287 -12.69 -10.26 -0.61
C ILE A 287 -14.19 -10.30 -0.26
N ARG A 288 -14.89 -11.38 -0.60
CA ARG A 288 -16.28 -11.62 -0.17
C ARG A 288 -16.41 -11.69 1.34
N ASP A 289 -15.50 -12.40 2.01
CA ASP A 289 -15.49 -12.51 3.47
C ASP A 289 -15.23 -11.14 4.10
N VAL A 290 -14.24 -10.38 3.60
CA VAL A 290 -13.95 -9.01 4.03
C VAL A 290 -15.17 -8.08 3.86
N ALA A 291 -15.89 -8.18 2.75
CA ALA A 291 -17.09 -7.36 2.50
C ALA A 291 -18.25 -7.66 3.46
N ARG A 292 -18.27 -8.84 4.10
CA ARG A 292 -19.28 -9.27 5.06
C ARG A 292 -18.82 -9.18 6.52
N ASP A 293 -17.53 -8.91 6.73
CA ASP A 293 -16.94 -8.90 8.07
C ASP A 293 -17.54 -7.79 8.94
N PRO A 294 -17.99 -8.11 10.18
CA PRO A 294 -18.63 -7.15 11.07
C PRO A 294 -17.69 -6.01 11.50
N GLN A 295 -16.38 -6.28 11.67
CA GLN A 295 -15.40 -5.25 12.02
C GLN A 295 -15.19 -4.28 10.87
N VAL A 296 -15.06 -4.76 9.63
CA VAL A 296 -14.97 -3.96 8.41
C VAL A 296 -16.19 -3.03 8.25
N ARG A 297 -17.40 -3.59 8.52
CA ARG A 297 -18.65 -2.82 8.48
C ARG A 297 -18.72 -1.77 9.59
N ASN A 298 -18.44 -2.16 10.83
CA ASN A 298 -18.45 -1.25 11.98
C ASN A 298 -17.45 -0.10 11.77
N ARG A 299 -16.30 -0.40 11.21
CA ARG A 299 -15.29 0.61 10.87
C ARG A 299 -15.57 1.34 9.55
N ARG A 300 -16.71 1.09 8.91
CA ARG A 300 -17.12 1.75 7.66
C ARG A 300 -16.03 1.76 6.60
N MET A 301 -15.31 0.64 6.49
CA MET A 301 -14.25 0.49 5.49
C MET A 301 -14.78 0.23 4.08
N ILE A 302 -16.09 0.02 3.94
CA ILE A 302 -16.79 -0.01 2.66
C ILE A 302 -17.75 1.16 2.64
N VAL A 303 -17.55 2.06 1.68
CA VAL A 303 -18.40 3.23 1.46
C VAL A 303 -19.20 3.04 0.18
N ARG A 304 -20.44 3.56 0.19
CA ARG A 304 -21.35 3.47 -0.94
C ARG A 304 -21.67 4.88 -1.44
N SER A 305 -21.68 5.05 -2.72
CA SER A 305 -22.22 6.19 -3.46
C SER A 305 -23.51 5.77 -4.15
N LYS A 306 -24.31 6.73 -4.58
CA LYS A 306 -25.46 6.46 -5.46
C LYS A 306 -25.04 6.21 -6.91
N GLU A 307 -23.92 6.79 -7.33
CA GLU A 307 -23.45 6.84 -8.71
C GLU A 307 -22.34 5.85 -9.01
N ASP A 308 -21.45 5.62 -8.02
CA ASP A 308 -20.30 4.72 -8.18
C ASP A 308 -20.51 3.37 -7.45
N PRO A 309 -19.85 2.31 -7.88
CA PRO A 309 -19.77 1.07 -7.13
C PRO A 309 -19.23 1.28 -5.70
N PRO A 310 -19.53 0.38 -4.76
CA PRO A 310 -18.92 0.41 -3.44
C PRO A 310 -17.39 0.45 -3.53
N SER A 311 -16.78 1.25 -2.66
CA SER A 311 -15.34 1.46 -2.65
C SER A 311 -14.79 1.47 -1.23
N LEU A 312 -13.47 1.44 -1.07
CA LEU A 312 -12.85 1.42 0.25
C LEU A 312 -12.91 2.80 0.93
N GLY A 313 -13.23 2.80 2.22
CA GLY A 313 -13.19 3.97 3.09
C GLY A 313 -11.77 4.28 3.58
N SER A 314 -11.59 5.46 4.17
CA SER A 314 -10.33 5.79 4.86
C SER A 314 -10.18 4.99 6.16
N PRO A 315 -8.99 4.44 6.44
CA PRO A 315 -8.70 3.83 7.73
C PRO A 315 -8.51 4.87 8.85
N MET A 316 -8.24 6.13 8.49
CA MET A 316 -8.04 7.23 9.44
C MET A 316 -9.37 7.67 10.06
N ARG A 317 -9.38 7.80 11.38
CA ARG A 317 -10.54 8.22 12.15
C ARG A 317 -10.18 9.39 13.07
N PHE A 318 -10.84 10.50 12.86
CA PHE A 318 -10.71 11.69 13.70
C PHE A 318 -11.94 11.81 14.59
N HIS A 319 -11.74 12.03 15.90
CA HIS A 319 -12.86 12.16 16.85
C HIS A 319 -13.68 13.43 16.63
N LYS A 320 -13.01 14.54 16.33
CA LYS A 320 -13.68 15.84 16.15
C LYS A 320 -14.14 16.13 14.72
N THR A 321 -13.48 15.52 13.72
CA THR A 321 -13.77 15.78 12.32
C THR A 321 -14.63 14.66 11.74
N LYS A 322 -15.86 14.98 11.37
CA LYS A 322 -16.73 14.02 10.68
C LYS A 322 -16.23 13.79 9.25
N PRO A 323 -16.24 12.55 8.75
CA PRO A 323 -15.89 12.28 7.36
C PRO A 323 -16.88 13.02 6.44
N LYS A 324 -16.35 13.66 5.40
CA LYS A 324 -17.16 14.28 4.35
C LYS A 324 -17.96 13.22 3.60
N LYS A 325 -19.09 13.60 3.01
CA LYS A 325 -19.85 12.73 2.10
C LYS A 325 -18.93 12.21 0.99
N THR A 326 -19.11 10.96 0.61
CA THR A 326 -18.40 10.38 -0.53
C THR A 326 -18.85 11.10 -1.80
N ILE A 327 -17.91 11.75 -2.47
CA ILE A 327 -18.12 12.39 -3.77
C ILE A 327 -17.65 11.39 -4.83
N PRO A 328 -18.41 11.13 -5.90
CA PRO A 328 -18.01 10.25 -6.99
C PRO A 328 -16.69 10.66 -7.64
N ALA A 329 -16.09 9.73 -8.39
CA ALA A 329 -14.97 10.05 -9.26
C ALA A 329 -15.46 10.90 -10.45
N PRO A 330 -14.73 11.93 -10.90
CA PRO A 330 -15.20 12.82 -11.94
C PRO A 330 -15.14 12.20 -13.34
N GLN A 331 -16.07 12.63 -14.20
CA GLN A 331 -15.92 12.47 -15.64
C GLN A 331 -14.74 13.30 -16.15
N LEU A 332 -14.19 12.95 -17.31
CA LEU A 332 -13.06 13.68 -17.90
C LEU A 332 -13.51 15.15 -18.18
N GLY A 333 -12.77 16.10 -17.63
CA GLY A 333 -13.01 17.52 -17.83
C GLY A 333 -14.28 18.07 -17.16
N GLN A 334 -14.95 17.30 -16.31
CA GLN A 334 -16.22 17.67 -15.67
C GLN A 334 -16.20 19.06 -15.04
N HIS A 335 -15.06 19.49 -14.51
CA HIS A 335 -14.95 20.76 -13.77
C HIS A 335 -14.11 21.81 -14.51
N THR A 336 -13.79 21.58 -15.80
CA THR A 336 -12.93 22.49 -16.56
C THR A 336 -13.50 23.90 -16.62
N ARG A 337 -14.77 24.06 -17.03
CA ARG A 337 -15.41 25.38 -17.13
C ARG A 337 -15.51 26.09 -15.79
N GLU A 338 -15.93 25.37 -14.74
CA GLU A 338 -16.04 25.90 -13.38
C GLU A 338 -14.71 26.46 -12.88
N ILE A 339 -13.62 25.69 -13.04
CA ILE A 339 -12.29 26.08 -12.54
C ILE A 339 -11.72 27.24 -13.36
N LEU A 340 -11.88 27.22 -14.70
CA LEU A 340 -11.36 28.27 -15.55
C LEU A 340 -12.09 29.60 -15.37
N ALA A 341 -13.40 29.57 -15.07
CA ALA A 341 -14.19 30.79 -14.79
C ALA A 341 -13.78 31.47 -13.47
N GLY A 342 -13.09 30.77 -12.58
CA GLY A 342 -12.60 31.29 -11.30
C GLY A 342 -11.15 31.83 -11.35
N LEU A 343 -10.48 31.86 -12.51
CA LEU A 343 -9.08 32.32 -12.72
C LEU A 343 -8.99 33.68 -13.40
#